data_bc758aad95f70909e8629231a3457c14
#
_entry.id   bc758aad95f70909e8629231a3457c14
#
_cell.length_a   1.000
_cell.length_b   1.000
_cell.length_c   1.000
_cell.angle_alpha   90.00
_cell.angle_beta   90.00
_cell.angle_gamma   90.00
#
_symmetry.space_group_name_H-M   'P 1'
#
loop_
_entity.id
_entity.type
_entity.pdbx_description
1 polymer ?
#
loop_
_entity_poly.entity_id
_entity_poly.type
_entity_poly.pdbx_seq_one_letter_code
_entity_poly.pdbx_strand_id
1 'polypeptide(L)'
;MGDKARARRAMKKAGVPVLPGSEGTLDSEEQALKIAQDIGYPVIIKATAGGGGRGMRVVRNPSEMSRAYRTASREAEAAFGVPDVYVEKYLENPRHIEFQILGDHAGHVVHLGERECSIQRRH
;
A
#
# COMPACT_ATOMS: atom_id res chain seq x y z
N MET A 1 -5.32 -2.84 -12.61
CA MET A 1 -5.21 -2.23 -11.24
C MET A 1 -4.60 -3.18 -10.19
N GLY A 2 -4.12 -4.37 -10.55
CA GLY A 2 -3.51 -5.31 -9.61
C GLY A 2 -2.16 -4.90 -9.02
N ASP A 3 -1.43 -4.02 -9.68
CA ASP A 3 -0.18 -3.44 -9.18
C ASP A 3 -0.48 -2.13 -8.44
N LYS A 4 -0.27 -2.14 -7.13
CA LYS A 4 -0.57 -1.01 -6.23
C LYS A 4 0.29 0.22 -6.52
N ALA A 5 1.57 0.04 -6.90
CA ALA A 5 2.46 1.15 -7.20
C ALA A 5 2.06 1.84 -8.51
N ARG A 6 1.67 1.07 -9.53
CA ARG A 6 1.11 1.63 -10.79
C ARG A 6 -0.21 2.34 -10.56
N ALA A 7 -1.13 1.73 -9.82
CA ALA A 7 -2.42 2.33 -9.51
C ALA A 7 -2.24 3.68 -8.78
N ARG A 8 -1.36 3.73 -7.80
CA ARG A 8 -1.05 4.94 -7.05
C ARG A 8 -0.48 6.04 -7.94
N ARG A 9 0.49 5.73 -8.81
CA ARG A 9 1.03 6.71 -9.77
C ARG A 9 -0.03 7.25 -10.72
N ALA A 10 -0.91 6.38 -11.23
CA ALA A 10 -2.00 6.77 -12.10
C ALA A 10 -2.98 7.72 -11.39
N MET A 11 -3.34 7.43 -10.15
CA MET A 11 -4.24 8.27 -9.34
C MET A 11 -3.59 9.62 -9.02
N LYS A 12 -2.32 9.64 -8.61
CA LYS A 12 -1.56 10.89 -8.38
C LYS A 12 -1.52 11.76 -9.63
N LYS A 13 -1.28 11.15 -10.80
CA LYS A 13 -1.29 11.86 -12.10
C LYS A 13 -2.68 12.42 -12.47
N ALA A 14 -3.73 11.73 -12.05
CA ALA A 14 -5.12 12.17 -12.25
C ALA A 14 -5.59 13.20 -11.21
N GLY A 15 -4.71 13.68 -10.32
CA GLY A 15 -5.07 14.65 -9.28
C GLY A 15 -5.86 14.07 -8.10
N VAL A 16 -5.99 12.75 -8.02
CA VAL A 16 -6.64 12.09 -6.88
C VAL A 16 -5.68 12.07 -5.69
N PRO A 17 -6.12 12.50 -4.49
CA PRO A 17 -5.30 12.43 -3.29
C PRO A 17 -4.85 10.99 -3.01
N VAL A 18 -3.56 10.83 -2.71
CA VAL A 18 -2.97 9.55 -2.32
C VAL A 18 -2.23 9.71 -1.00
N LEU A 19 -2.16 8.64 -0.22
CA LEU A 19 -1.40 8.66 1.04
C LEU A 19 0.07 8.99 0.77
N PRO A 20 0.74 9.79 1.61
CA PRO A 20 2.19 9.96 1.53
C PRO A 20 2.92 8.61 1.59
N GLY A 21 3.96 8.42 0.79
CA GLY A 21 4.70 7.16 0.73
C GLY A 21 5.76 7.14 -0.36
N SER A 22 6.46 6.01 -0.51
CA SER A 22 7.43 5.82 -1.58
C SER A 22 6.77 5.87 -2.97
N GLU A 23 7.47 6.35 -3.97
CA GLU A 23 6.96 6.41 -5.35
C GLU A 23 7.04 5.07 -6.10
N GLY A 24 7.65 4.08 -5.49
CA GLY A 24 7.83 2.74 -6.02
C GLY A 24 8.27 1.78 -4.94
N THR A 25 8.91 0.70 -5.36
CA THR A 25 9.59 -0.26 -4.49
C THR A 25 10.74 0.40 -3.74
N LEU A 26 11.04 -0.14 -2.58
CA LEU A 26 12.18 0.28 -1.78
C LEU A 26 13.42 -0.53 -2.19
N ASP A 27 14.52 0.17 -2.44
CA ASP A 27 15.78 -0.46 -2.81
C ASP A 27 16.58 -0.91 -1.59
N SER A 28 16.34 -0.27 -0.43
CA SER A 28 17.05 -0.57 0.81
C SER A 28 16.28 -0.16 2.07
N GLU A 29 16.74 -0.67 3.22
CA GLU A 29 16.19 -0.27 4.52
C GLU A 29 16.51 1.19 4.89
N GLU A 30 17.65 1.72 4.42
CA GLU A 30 18.02 3.13 4.62
C GLU A 30 17.06 4.06 3.87
N GLN A 31 16.71 3.70 2.64
CA GLN A 31 15.70 4.43 1.87
C GLN A 31 14.34 4.40 2.58
N ALA A 32 13.93 3.23 3.11
CA ALA A 32 12.70 3.08 3.88
C ALA A 32 12.70 4.00 5.11
N LEU A 33 13.81 4.03 5.85
CA LEU A 33 13.97 4.86 7.04
C LEU A 33 13.85 6.35 6.71
N LYS A 34 14.54 6.81 5.66
CA LYS A 34 14.53 8.20 5.21
C LYS A 34 13.11 8.64 4.82
N ILE A 35 12.44 7.85 3.97
CA ILE A 35 11.08 8.17 3.54
C ILE A 35 10.12 8.19 4.73
N ALA A 36 10.24 7.24 5.67
CA ALA A 36 9.40 7.20 6.86
C ALA A 36 9.62 8.40 7.79
N GLN A 37 10.85 8.91 7.88
CA GLN A 37 11.14 10.15 8.61
C GLN A 37 10.50 11.36 7.95
N ASP A 38 10.54 11.45 6.62
CA ASP A 38 9.95 12.56 5.86
C ASP A 38 8.41 12.56 5.95
N ILE A 39 7.77 11.38 5.94
CA ILE A 39 6.33 11.21 6.05
C ILE A 39 5.84 11.39 7.49
N GLY A 40 6.67 11.06 8.47
CA GLY A 40 6.34 10.95 9.89
C GLY A 40 5.68 9.62 10.25
N TYR A 41 6.06 9.07 11.40
CA TYR A 41 5.48 7.84 11.96
C TYR A 41 4.04 8.05 12.50
N PRO A 42 3.20 7.00 12.60
CA PRO A 42 3.47 5.65 12.14
C PRO A 42 3.38 5.51 10.61
N VAL A 43 4.13 4.54 10.07
CA VAL A 43 4.09 4.13 8.66
C VAL A 43 3.81 2.64 8.55
N ILE A 44 3.46 2.19 7.35
CA ILE A 44 3.27 0.77 7.06
C ILE A 44 4.11 0.36 5.84
N ILE A 45 4.84 -0.73 5.97
CA ILE A 45 5.51 -1.40 4.85
C ILE A 45 4.55 -2.42 4.27
N LYS A 46 4.46 -2.50 2.95
CA LYS A 46 3.56 -3.42 2.24
C LYS A 46 4.28 -4.08 1.07
N ALA A 47 4.00 -5.36 0.82
CA ALA A 47 4.39 -6.02 -0.42
C ALA A 47 3.72 -5.34 -1.62
N THR A 48 4.45 -5.18 -2.71
CA THR A 48 3.92 -4.62 -3.98
C THR A 48 2.96 -5.59 -4.64
N ALA A 49 3.28 -6.88 -4.58
CA ALA A 49 2.45 -7.96 -5.09
C ALA A 49 1.45 -8.47 -4.04
N GLY A 50 0.34 -9.04 -4.50
CA GLY A 50 -0.64 -9.73 -3.67
C GLY A 50 -1.58 -8.84 -2.87
N GLY A 51 -2.26 -9.46 -1.91
CA GLY A 51 -3.29 -8.85 -1.06
C GLY A 51 -3.53 -9.68 0.21
N GLY A 52 -4.61 -9.36 0.96
CA GLY A 52 -5.01 -10.14 2.14
C GLY A 52 -4.10 -9.98 3.37
N GLY A 53 -3.37 -8.87 3.46
CA GLY A 53 -2.59 -8.52 4.66
C GLY A 53 -1.24 -9.22 4.81
N ARG A 54 -0.82 -10.03 3.84
CA ARG A 54 0.51 -10.66 3.84
C ARG A 54 1.59 -9.66 3.42
N GLY A 55 2.76 -9.73 4.05
CA GLY A 55 3.86 -8.80 3.79
C GLY A 55 3.55 -7.36 4.23
N MET A 56 2.71 -7.18 5.25
CA MET A 56 2.42 -5.87 5.84
C MET A 56 2.99 -5.77 7.26
N ARG A 57 3.69 -4.67 7.54
CA ARG A 57 4.24 -4.36 8.86
C ARG A 57 4.07 -2.89 9.20
N VAL A 58 3.38 -2.63 10.30
CA VAL A 58 3.28 -1.29 10.88
C VAL A 58 4.58 -0.99 11.63
N VAL A 59 5.11 0.21 11.43
CA VAL A 59 6.34 0.73 12.04
C VAL A 59 5.96 2.02 12.77
N ARG A 60 6.15 2.04 14.08
CA ARG A 60 5.75 3.16 14.93
C ARG A 60 6.90 4.11 15.26
N ASN A 61 8.13 3.63 15.14
CA ASN A 61 9.34 4.41 15.43
C ASN A 61 10.52 3.93 14.58
N PRO A 62 11.57 4.75 14.44
CA PRO A 62 12.73 4.42 13.60
C PRO A 62 13.43 3.11 13.95
N SER A 63 13.47 2.72 15.23
CA SER A 63 14.20 1.52 15.68
C SER A 63 13.57 0.22 15.19
N GLU A 64 12.29 0.24 14.83
CA GLU A 64 11.57 -0.91 14.30
C GLU A 64 11.79 -1.12 12.78
N MET A 65 12.27 -0.10 12.06
CA MET A 65 12.27 -0.08 10.59
C MET A 65 13.04 -1.23 9.98
N SER A 66 14.29 -1.44 10.39
CA SER A 66 15.16 -2.49 9.85
C SER A 66 14.52 -3.89 9.97
N ARG A 67 14.02 -4.21 11.16
CA ARG A 67 13.33 -5.50 11.40
C ARG A 67 12.07 -5.63 10.55
N ALA A 68 11.26 -4.60 10.50
CA ALA A 68 10.00 -4.59 9.75
C ALA A 68 10.23 -4.74 8.25
N TYR A 69 11.20 -4.01 7.69
CA TYR A 69 11.59 -4.10 6.28
C TYR A 69 12.01 -5.53 5.90
N ARG A 70 12.98 -6.10 6.63
CA ARG A 70 13.47 -7.47 6.34
C ARG A 70 12.37 -8.52 6.48
N THR A 71 11.50 -8.39 7.48
CA THR A 71 10.41 -9.34 7.69
C THR A 71 9.37 -9.23 6.57
N ALA A 72 8.95 -8.02 6.20
CA ALA A 72 7.99 -7.80 5.12
C ALA A 72 8.52 -8.29 3.76
N SER A 73 9.80 -8.01 3.46
CA SER A 73 10.46 -8.44 2.22
C SER A 73 10.54 -9.97 2.12
N ARG A 74 10.96 -10.66 3.19
CA ARG A 74 11.00 -12.14 3.22
C ARG A 74 9.62 -12.77 3.08
N GLU A 75 8.62 -12.20 3.73
CA GLU A 75 7.23 -12.69 3.59
C GLU A 75 6.68 -12.45 2.19
N ALA A 76 7.01 -11.32 1.56
CA ALA A 76 6.63 -11.04 0.20
C ALA A 76 7.26 -12.04 -0.77
N GLU A 77 8.54 -12.32 -0.62
CA GLU A 77 9.27 -13.31 -1.40
C GLU A 77 8.67 -14.72 -1.23
N ALA A 78 8.43 -15.15 0.01
CA ALA A 78 7.87 -16.46 0.30
C ALA A 78 6.43 -16.64 -0.22
N ALA A 79 5.62 -15.57 -0.17
CA ALA A 79 4.21 -15.63 -0.56
C ALA A 79 3.96 -15.36 -2.04
N PHE A 80 4.80 -14.55 -2.68
CA PHE A 80 4.55 -14.01 -4.02
C PHE A 80 5.74 -14.18 -4.99
N GLY A 81 6.87 -14.71 -4.51
CA GLY A 81 8.09 -14.91 -5.31
C GLY A 81 8.87 -13.63 -5.60
N VAL A 82 8.48 -12.49 -5.00
CA VAL A 82 9.11 -11.18 -5.22
C VAL A 82 9.25 -10.48 -3.88
N PRO A 83 10.48 -10.06 -3.48
CA PRO A 83 10.73 -9.43 -2.18
C PRO A 83 10.31 -7.95 -2.12
N ASP A 84 9.76 -7.42 -3.20
CA ASP A 84 9.51 -6.01 -3.39
C ASP A 84 8.46 -5.46 -2.40
N VAL A 85 8.87 -4.46 -1.65
CA VAL A 85 8.03 -3.76 -0.69
C VAL A 85 8.05 -2.25 -0.93
N TYR A 86 7.05 -1.56 -0.44
CA TYR A 86 6.97 -0.10 -0.43
C TYR A 86 6.50 0.38 0.95
N VAL A 87 6.69 1.67 1.24
CA VAL A 87 6.25 2.29 2.49
C VAL A 87 5.23 3.37 2.21
N GLU A 88 4.24 3.48 3.09
CA GLU A 88 3.26 4.58 3.07
C GLU A 88 2.84 4.98 4.49
N LYS A 89 2.21 6.15 4.62
CA LYS A 89 1.63 6.59 5.88
C LYS A 89 0.62 5.56 6.40
N TYR A 90 0.73 5.19 7.67
CA TYR A 90 -0.27 4.37 8.33
C TYR A 90 -1.38 5.26 8.89
N LEU A 91 -2.61 4.93 8.56
CA LEU A 91 -3.79 5.56 9.13
C LEU A 91 -4.32 4.69 10.28
N GLU A 92 -4.41 5.26 11.46
CA GLU A 92 -5.03 4.61 12.61
C GLU A 92 -6.55 4.75 12.52
N ASN A 93 -7.26 3.62 12.73
CA ASN A 93 -8.73 3.56 12.67
C ASN A 93 -9.35 4.14 11.37
N PRO A 94 -8.87 3.75 10.17
CA PRO A 94 -9.42 4.27 8.93
C PRO A 94 -10.81 3.71 8.66
N ARG A 95 -11.63 4.47 7.96
CA ARG A 95 -12.83 3.94 7.29
C ARG A 95 -12.42 3.42 5.92
N HIS A 96 -12.86 2.24 5.55
CA HIS A 96 -12.66 1.69 4.21
C HIS A 96 -13.87 2.00 3.34
N ILE A 97 -13.73 2.98 2.48
CA ILE A 97 -14.73 3.37 1.50
C ILE A 97 -14.22 3.00 0.12
N GLU A 98 -15.03 2.33 -0.66
CA GLU A 98 -14.69 1.93 -2.02
C GLU A 98 -15.80 2.30 -3.01
N PHE A 99 -15.46 2.38 -4.29
CA PHE A 99 -16.40 2.60 -5.38
C PHE A 99 -16.49 1.34 -6.24
N GLN A 100 -17.71 0.85 -6.46
CA GLN A 100 -17.93 -0.23 -7.41
C GLN A 100 -17.89 0.32 -8.82
N ILE A 101 -16.98 -0.22 -9.63
CA ILE A 101 -16.81 0.16 -11.04
C ILE A 101 -17.25 -1.01 -11.93
N LEU A 102 -17.98 -0.71 -12.98
CA LEU A 102 -18.33 -1.64 -14.05
C LEU A 102 -17.86 -1.09 -15.39
N GLY A 103 -17.28 -1.96 -16.22
CA GLY A 103 -16.90 -1.65 -17.59
C GLY A 103 -17.44 -2.68 -18.56
N ASP A 104 -17.89 -2.26 -19.75
CA ASP A 104 -18.29 -3.14 -20.83
C ASP A 104 -17.14 -3.35 -21.86
N HIS A 105 -17.38 -4.25 -22.80
CA HIS A 105 -16.42 -4.52 -23.88
C HIS A 105 -16.33 -3.40 -24.93
N ALA A 106 -17.27 -2.46 -24.94
CA ALA A 106 -17.26 -1.29 -25.82
C ALA A 106 -16.47 -0.12 -25.25
N GLY A 107 -15.94 -0.26 -24.02
CA GLY A 107 -15.13 0.76 -23.37
C GLY A 107 -15.92 1.75 -22.52
N HIS A 108 -17.22 1.55 -22.32
CA HIS A 108 -17.98 2.36 -21.38
C HIS A 108 -17.67 1.94 -19.96
N VAL A 109 -17.49 2.94 -19.08
CA VAL A 109 -17.20 2.72 -17.66
C VAL A 109 -18.17 3.53 -16.83
N VAL A 110 -18.80 2.89 -15.86
CA VAL A 110 -19.73 3.52 -14.90
C VAL A 110 -19.34 3.17 -13.48
N HIS A 111 -19.71 4.02 -12.53
CA HIS A 111 -19.63 3.73 -11.11
C HIS A 111 -21.03 3.60 -10.51
N LEU A 112 -21.19 2.73 -9.53
CA LEU A 112 -22.46 2.48 -8.83
C LEU A 112 -22.51 3.21 -7.48
N GLY A 113 -21.66 4.20 -7.27
CA GLY A 113 -21.53 4.93 -6.01
C GLY A 113 -20.58 4.27 -5.03
N GLU A 114 -20.54 4.82 -3.83
CA GLU A 114 -19.70 4.39 -2.73
C GLU A 114 -20.33 3.25 -1.93
N ARG A 115 -19.48 2.42 -1.36
CA ARG A 115 -19.90 1.48 -0.32
C ARG A 115 -18.88 1.43 0.80
N GLU A 116 -19.35 1.29 2.02
CA GLU A 116 -18.50 1.17 3.18
C GLU A 116 -18.13 -0.29 3.43
N CYS A 117 -16.83 -0.58 3.52
CA CYS A 117 -16.28 -1.90 3.74
C CYS A 117 -15.34 -1.93 4.96
N SER A 118 -15.58 -1.09 5.98
CA SER A 118 -14.72 -1.02 7.18
C SER A 118 -14.76 -2.31 8.01
N ILE A 119 -15.90 -3.01 8.01
CA ILE A 119 -16.01 -4.31 8.67
C ILE A 119 -15.59 -5.39 7.69
N GLN A 120 -14.41 -5.95 7.91
CA GLN A 120 -13.84 -6.99 7.05
C GLN A 120 -13.45 -8.22 7.89
N ARG A 121 -13.47 -9.39 7.26
CA ARG A 121 -13.06 -10.64 7.90
C ARG A 121 -11.55 -10.70 8.19
N ARG A 122 -10.76 -10.02 7.38
CA ARG A 122 -9.31 -9.78 7.55
C ARG A 122 -9.00 -8.37 7.07
N HIS A 123 -7.98 -7.75 7.72
CA HIS A 123 -7.52 -6.40 7.38
C HIS A 123 -7.02 -6.28 5.95
#